data_6e5f626d4758a446f78e28b6ce8bf65e
#
_entry.id   6e5f626d4758a446f78e28b6ce8bf65e
#
_cell.length_a   1.000
_cell.length_b   1.000
_cell.length_c   1.000
_cell.angle_alpha   90.00
_cell.angle_beta   90.00
_cell.angle_gamma   90.00
#
_symmetry.space_group_name_H-M   'P 1'
#
loop_
_entity.id
_entity.type
_entity.pdbx_description
1 polymer ?
#
loop_
_entity_poly.entity_id
_entity_poly.type
_entity_poly.pdbx_seq_one_letter_code
_entity_poly.pdbx_strand_id
1 'polypeptide(L)'
;MMARPSFAAAPPTSQVNTTGRAVTDTTVTVGQLHSSTGTMAISETGSIRAERLAIDQINAMGGILGRQIKVIQEDGASDWPTFAEKATKLLESDKVATVFGCWTSASRKAVLPVFERDNGLLYYPTFYEGLEQSKNVFYTGQEATQQVLASLSWFAKEKKAKTFYLVGSDYIWPRTSNKIARKHIENVLHGEVVGEDYYPLGNTEFGSLINKMKFKKPDVIFADVVGGSNVAFYKQLKAAGVTGDKQLLLTISVTEDELLGIGGENFQGFYSCMKYFQSLDNPANKKFVAAFKAKYGNGAVIGDVTQAAYLGPWLWKMACEKAGSFDVDKVVAASPGLEFKDAPEGYVKVHQNHHLWSNTLIGQGQRDGQFKVVYKSDLIEPNPFPKGYQ
;
A
#
# COMPACT_ATOMS: atom_id res chain seq x y z
N MET A 1 -44.08 21.30 7.20
CA MET A 1 -43.22 20.81 8.31
C MET A 1 -42.57 19.53 7.81
N MET A 2 -41.29 19.60 7.39
CA MET A 2 -40.54 18.38 7.06
C MET A 2 -40.04 17.76 8.36
N ALA A 3 -40.41 16.50 8.60
CA ALA A 3 -39.98 15.76 9.75
C ALA A 3 -38.44 15.61 9.69
N ARG A 4 -37.73 16.09 10.71
CA ARG A 4 -36.30 15.80 10.91
C ARG A 4 -36.14 14.29 11.08
N PRO A 5 -35.23 13.62 10.37
CA PRO A 5 -34.95 12.23 10.65
C PRO A 5 -34.52 12.10 12.12
N SER A 6 -35.22 11.29 12.90
CA SER A 6 -34.81 10.95 14.25
C SER A 6 -33.57 10.06 14.11
N PHE A 7 -32.39 10.63 14.36
CA PHE A 7 -31.19 9.82 14.57
C PHE A 7 -31.43 8.99 15.85
N ALA A 8 -31.36 7.66 15.72
CA ALA A 8 -31.33 6.81 16.90
C ALA A 8 -30.16 7.30 17.80
N ALA A 9 -30.43 7.37 19.11
CA ALA A 9 -29.42 7.80 20.06
C ALA A 9 -28.17 6.91 19.93
N ALA A 10 -26.99 7.50 19.94
CA ALA A 10 -25.74 6.76 19.88
C ALA A 10 -25.67 5.76 21.07
N PRO A 11 -25.22 4.53 20.87
CA PRO A 11 -25.12 3.55 21.96
C PRO A 11 -24.15 4.04 23.05
N PRO A 12 -24.37 3.74 24.33
CA PRO A 12 -23.49 4.18 25.41
C PRO A 12 -22.08 3.61 25.25
N THR A 13 -21.07 4.33 25.75
CA THR A 13 -19.66 3.94 25.60
C THR A 13 -19.38 2.55 26.19
N SER A 14 -19.99 2.20 27.32
CA SER A 14 -19.84 0.87 27.95
C SER A 14 -20.30 -0.30 27.08
N GLN A 15 -21.20 -0.06 26.12
CA GLN A 15 -21.65 -1.08 25.18
C GLN A 15 -20.68 -1.26 24.01
N VAL A 16 -20.07 -0.17 23.52
CA VAL A 16 -19.26 -0.19 22.29
C VAL A 16 -17.76 -0.31 22.57
N ASN A 17 -17.33 -0.15 23.82
CA ASN A 17 -15.92 -0.24 24.24
C ASN A 17 -15.82 -0.93 25.61
N THR A 18 -15.47 -2.21 25.60
CA THR A 18 -15.30 -3.02 26.80
C THR A 18 -13.82 -3.30 27.14
N THR A 19 -12.90 -2.84 26.29
CA THR A 19 -11.45 -3.13 26.36
C THR A 19 -10.61 -1.92 26.79
N GLY A 20 -11.25 -0.82 27.20
CA GLY A 20 -10.56 0.36 27.72
C GLY A 20 -9.78 1.18 26.69
N ARG A 21 -10.15 1.10 25.43
CA ARG A 21 -9.60 1.98 24.38
C ARG A 21 -10.08 3.42 24.56
N ALA A 22 -9.40 4.38 23.92
CA ALA A 22 -9.72 5.80 24.01
C ALA A 22 -11.01 6.15 23.23
N VAL A 23 -12.13 5.74 23.79
CA VAL A 23 -13.50 6.00 23.29
C VAL A 23 -14.30 6.68 24.38
N THR A 24 -14.98 7.77 24.01
CA THR A 24 -15.92 8.50 24.87
C THR A 24 -17.33 8.45 24.26
N ASP A 25 -18.29 9.14 24.83
CA ASP A 25 -19.64 9.24 24.27
C ASP A 25 -19.68 10.03 22.94
N THR A 26 -18.67 10.84 22.66
CA THR A 26 -18.64 11.71 21.48
C THR A 26 -17.43 11.52 20.56
N THR A 27 -16.40 10.83 21.01
CA THR A 27 -15.14 10.66 20.25
C THR A 27 -14.58 9.25 20.33
N VAL A 28 -13.86 8.84 19.29
CA VAL A 28 -12.98 7.69 19.27
C VAL A 28 -11.60 8.12 18.75
N THR A 29 -10.53 7.73 19.46
CA THR A 29 -9.17 8.11 19.09
C THR A 29 -8.49 6.99 18.32
N VAL A 30 -7.88 7.33 17.20
CA VAL A 30 -7.09 6.43 16.34
C VAL A 30 -5.65 6.92 16.23
N GLY A 31 -4.72 6.00 15.97
CA GLY A 31 -3.34 6.30 15.63
C GLY A 31 -3.13 6.41 14.13
N GLN A 32 -2.19 7.27 13.73
CA GLN A 32 -1.67 7.35 12.38
C GLN A 32 -0.14 7.29 12.48
N LEU A 33 0.47 6.21 11.96
CA LEU A 33 1.89 5.93 12.12
C LEU A 33 2.56 5.72 10.77
N HIS A 34 3.18 6.76 10.25
CA HIS A 34 3.91 6.79 8.98
C HIS A 34 5.21 7.56 9.11
N SER A 35 6.12 7.42 8.14
CA SER A 35 7.28 8.29 8.04
C SER A 35 6.90 9.60 7.36
N SER A 36 6.82 10.68 8.11
CA SER A 36 6.71 12.04 7.58
C SER A 36 8.09 12.67 7.32
N THR A 37 9.15 12.04 7.83
CA THR A 37 10.56 12.41 7.62
C THR A 37 11.40 11.22 7.17
N GLY A 38 12.62 11.50 6.65
CA GLY A 38 13.56 10.49 6.18
C GLY A 38 13.30 10.04 4.74
N THR A 39 13.99 8.96 4.32
CA THR A 39 14.01 8.49 2.92
C THR A 39 12.66 7.98 2.42
N MET A 40 11.78 7.51 3.33
CA MET A 40 10.45 6.98 2.98
C MET A 40 9.35 8.05 2.93
N ALA A 41 9.63 9.30 3.34
CA ALA A 41 8.62 10.37 3.35
C ALA A 41 7.97 10.60 1.97
N ILE A 42 8.73 10.44 0.88
CA ILE A 42 8.20 10.56 -0.49
C ILE A 42 7.06 9.57 -0.76
N SER A 43 7.14 8.36 -0.22
CA SER A 43 6.17 7.30 -0.42
C SER A 43 5.04 7.31 0.62
N GLU A 44 5.25 7.90 1.81
CA GLU A 44 4.32 7.82 2.93
C GLU A 44 3.45 9.07 3.14
N THR A 45 3.88 10.23 2.64
CA THR A 45 3.11 11.48 2.79
C THR A 45 1.72 11.39 2.15
N GLY A 46 1.60 10.69 1.01
CA GLY A 46 0.32 10.45 0.35
C GLY A 46 -0.65 9.68 1.24
N SER A 47 -0.17 8.63 1.90
CA SER A 47 -0.96 7.80 2.82
C SER A 47 -1.51 8.62 3.99
N ILE A 48 -0.66 9.44 4.64
CA ILE A 48 -1.09 10.35 5.71
C ILE A 48 -2.26 11.24 5.24
N ARG A 49 -2.15 11.81 4.05
CA ARG A 49 -3.17 12.69 3.46
C ARG A 49 -4.46 11.94 3.13
N ALA A 50 -4.36 10.76 2.57
CA ALA A 50 -5.52 9.96 2.16
C ALA A 50 -6.34 9.46 3.37
N GLU A 51 -5.68 8.99 4.41
CA GLU A 51 -6.33 8.61 5.68
C GLU A 51 -7.04 9.79 6.32
N ARG A 52 -6.39 10.98 6.35
CA ARG A 52 -7.02 12.22 6.84
C ARG A 52 -8.24 12.63 6.04
N LEU A 53 -8.18 12.50 4.70
CA LEU A 53 -9.34 12.77 3.85
C LEU A 53 -10.50 11.81 4.17
N ALA A 54 -10.22 10.50 4.29
CA ALA A 54 -11.23 9.52 4.65
C ALA A 54 -11.87 9.81 6.02
N ILE A 55 -11.04 10.12 7.03
CA ILE A 55 -11.50 10.44 8.39
C ILE A 55 -12.35 11.70 8.40
N ASP A 56 -11.97 12.76 7.67
CA ASP A 56 -12.77 13.97 7.56
C ASP A 56 -14.15 13.71 6.92
N GLN A 57 -14.18 12.88 5.88
CA GLN A 57 -15.42 12.48 5.21
C GLN A 57 -16.32 11.66 6.15
N ILE A 58 -15.74 10.72 6.89
CA ILE A 58 -16.46 9.92 7.89
C ILE A 58 -17.01 10.81 9.00
N ASN A 59 -16.22 11.75 9.50
CA ASN A 59 -16.62 12.69 10.53
C ASN A 59 -17.76 13.62 10.05
N ALA A 60 -17.68 14.08 8.80
CA ALA A 60 -18.76 14.88 8.19
C ALA A 60 -20.09 14.13 8.07
N MET A 61 -20.05 12.79 8.02
CA MET A 61 -21.21 11.90 8.01
C MET A 61 -21.74 11.56 9.42
N GLY A 62 -21.15 12.09 10.49
CA GLY A 62 -21.54 11.83 11.88
C GLY A 62 -20.60 10.87 12.61
N GLY A 63 -19.46 10.49 12.00
CA GLY A 63 -18.45 9.63 12.59
C GLY A 63 -18.82 8.15 12.56
N ILE A 64 -18.41 7.38 13.58
CA ILE A 64 -18.67 5.95 13.72
C ILE A 64 -19.42 5.72 15.02
N LEU A 65 -20.56 5.03 14.96
CA LEU A 65 -21.43 4.76 16.12
C LEU A 65 -21.71 6.03 16.93
N GLY A 66 -21.85 7.18 16.24
CA GLY A 66 -22.09 8.50 16.86
C GLY A 66 -20.85 9.20 17.43
N ARG A 67 -19.64 8.71 17.17
CA ARG A 67 -18.37 9.29 17.66
C ARG A 67 -17.56 9.88 16.52
N GLN A 68 -17.09 11.12 16.73
CA GLN A 68 -16.11 11.74 15.85
C GLN A 68 -14.74 11.09 16.03
N ILE A 69 -14.04 10.81 14.95
CA ILE A 69 -12.69 10.24 14.98
C ILE A 69 -11.70 11.36 15.30
N LYS A 70 -10.89 11.18 16.33
CA LYS A 70 -9.71 11.97 16.63
C LYS A 70 -8.45 11.20 16.24
N VAL A 71 -7.46 11.90 15.70
CA VAL A 71 -6.23 11.27 15.20
C VAL A 71 -5.04 11.75 16.02
N ILE A 72 -4.26 10.79 16.52
CA ILE A 72 -2.89 11.02 17.02
C ILE A 72 -1.95 10.55 15.93
N GLN A 73 -1.19 11.50 15.37
CA GLN A 73 -0.18 11.20 14.35
C GLN A 73 1.19 11.09 15.00
N GLU A 74 1.91 10.03 14.64
CA GLU A 74 3.29 9.79 15.03
C GLU A 74 4.16 9.63 13.78
N ASP A 75 5.41 10.14 13.86
CA ASP A 75 6.40 10.00 12.81
C ASP A 75 7.32 8.81 13.09
N GLY A 76 7.33 7.85 12.19
CA GLY A 76 8.23 6.69 12.22
C GLY A 76 9.65 7.01 11.73
N ALA A 77 9.86 8.23 11.18
CA ALA A 77 11.16 8.78 10.79
C ALA A 77 12.00 7.88 9.86
N SER A 78 11.37 6.99 9.09
CA SER A 78 12.03 5.98 8.25
C SER A 78 12.96 5.03 9.03
N ASP A 79 12.70 4.85 10.33
CA ASP A 79 13.51 4.07 11.26
C ASP A 79 12.67 3.01 11.98
N TRP A 80 13.02 1.75 11.83
CA TRP A 80 12.19 0.64 12.30
C TRP A 80 12.04 0.57 13.84
N PRO A 81 13.09 0.79 14.65
CA PRO A 81 12.96 0.92 16.09
C PRO A 81 12.02 2.04 16.51
N THR A 82 12.07 3.19 15.85
CA THR A 82 11.17 4.32 16.10
C THR A 82 9.71 3.93 15.82
N PHE A 83 9.43 3.18 14.76
CA PHE A 83 8.07 2.66 14.52
C PHE A 83 7.57 1.81 15.69
N ALA A 84 8.40 0.90 16.22
CA ALA A 84 8.01 0.04 17.35
C ALA A 84 7.76 0.86 18.64
N GLU A 85 8.61 1.86 18.92
CA GLU A 85 8.41 2.79 20.05
C GLU A 85 7.09 3.55 19.92
N LYS A 86 6.82 4.12 18.74
CA LYS A 86 5.59 4.90 18.47
C LYS A 86 4.34 4.01 18.52
N ALA A 87 4.42 2.77 18.01
CA ALA A 87 3.33 1.80 18.15
C ALA A 87 3.02 1.49 19.62
N THR A 88 4.06 1.26 20.44
CA THR A 88 3.91 1.05 21.88
C THR A 88 3.23 2.25 22.55
N LYS A 89 3.68 3.48 22.25
CA LYS A 89 3.04 4.71 22.77
C LYS A 89 1.56 4.77 22.40
N LEU A 90 1.22 4.58 21.12
CA LEU A 90 -0.17 4.65 20.63
C LEU A 90 -1.08 3.61 21.32
N LEU A 91 -0.59 2.38 21.53
CA LEU A 91 -1.39 1.30 22.11
C LEU A 91 -1.45 1.32 23.63
N GLU A 92 -0.32 1.57 24.30
CA GLU A 92 -0.22 1.48 25.77
C GLU A 92 -0.54 2.80 26.48
N SER A 93 -0.07 3.94 25.93
CA SER A 93 -0.28 5.25 26.55
C SER A 93 -1.54 5.94 26.02
N ASP A 94 -1.66 6.06 24.71
CA ASP A 94 -2.77 6.78 24.06
C ASP A 94 -4.04 5.91 23.93
N LYS A 95 -3.92 4.58 24.13
CA LYS A 95 -5.04 3.61 24.09
C LYS A 95 -5.88 3.68 22.81
N VAL A 96 -5.28 3.99 21.68
CA VAL A 96 -6.01 4.16 20.41
C VAL A 96 -6.82 2.92 20.03
N ALA A 97 -7.97 3.11 19.40
CA ALA A 97 -8.87 2.01 19.02
C ALA A 97 -8.33 1.21 17.83
N THR A 98 -7.63 1.86 16.92
CA THR A 98 -6.92 1.26 15.78
C THR A 98 -5.79 2.16 15.33
N VAL A 99 -4.88 1.63 14.51
CA VAL A 99 -3.80 2.39 13.86
C VAL A 99 -3.88 2.18 12.35
N PHE A 100 -3.71 3.27 11.61
CA PHE A 100 -3.48 3.27 10.17
C PHE A 100 -2.02 3.58 9.94
N GLY A 101 -1.28 2.74 9.21
CA GLY A 101 0.12 3.06 9.06
C GLY A 101 1.04 1.94 8.60
N CYS A 102 2.32 2.25 8.75
CA CYS A 102 3.46 1.59 8.16
C CYS A 102 3.45 1.66 6.62
N TRP A 103 4.61 1.48 6.03
CA TRP A 103 4.76 1.34 4.60
C TRP A 103 5.67 0.16 4.26
N THR A 104 6.88 0.13 4.80
CA THR A 104 7.83 -0.95 4.53
C THR A 104 7.44 -2.22 5.29
N SER A 105 7.76 -3.39 4.73
CA SER A 105 7.64 -4.66 5.47
C SER A 105 8.52 -4.69 6.72
N ALA A 106 9.63 -3.95 6.72
CA ALA A 106 10.49 -3.83 7.90
C ALA A 106 9.80 -3.06 9.03
N SER A 107 9.15 -1.92 8.76
CA SER A 107 8.38 -1.19 9.78
C SER A 107 7.20 -2.02 10.28
N ARG A 108 6.45 -2.69 9.39
CA ARG A 108 5.35 -3.59 9.80
C ARG A 108 5.85 -4.70 10.72
N LYS A 109 6.95 -5.38 10.38
CA LYS A 109 7.53 -6.45 11.20
C LYS A 109 8.07 -5.94 12.54
N ALA A 110 8.55 -4.71 12.60
CA ALA A 110 8.96 -4.09 13.87
C ALA A 110 7.77 -3.82 14.80
N VAL A 111 6.62 -3.39 14.27
CA VAL A 111 5.44 -3.10 15.08
C VAL A 111 4.57 -4.34 15.38
N LEU A 112 4.63 -5.38 14.56
CA LEU A 112 3.77 -6.55 14.66
C LEU A 112 3.77 -7.19 16.06
N PRO A 113 4.93 -7.44 16.72
CA PRO A 113 4.94 -7.99 18.07
C PRO A 113 4.24 -7.12 19.10
N VAL A 114 4.28 -5.78 18.93
CA VAL A 114 3.58 -4.83 19.81
C VAL A 114 2.07 -4.96 19.62
N PHE A 115 1.59 -5.01 18.37
CA PHE A 115 0.17 -5.17 18.07
C PHE A 115 -0.39 -6.50 18.56
N GLU A 116 0.37 -7.59 18.42
CA GLU A 116 -0.05 -8.92 18.89
C GLU A 116 -0.07 -9.02 20.42
N ARG A 117 0.95 -8.47 21.11
CA ARG A 117 1.02 -8.44 22.57
C ARG A 117 -0.13 -7.64 23.18
N ASP A 118 -0.43 -6.46 22.65
CA ASP A 118 -1.37 -5.51 23.23
C ASP A 118 -2.78 -5.61 22.63
N ASN A 119 -3.00 -6.63 21.80
CA ASN A 119 -4.23 -6.82 21.03
C ASN A 119 -4.66 -5.54 20.30
N GLY A 120 -3.70 -4.86 19.66
CA GLY A 120 -3.95 -3.70 18.81
C GLY A 120 -4.49 -4.11 17.44
N LEU A 121 -4.94 -3.15 16.64
CA LEU A 121 -5.39 -3.36 15.28
C LEU A 121 -4.69 -2.41 14.33
N LEU A 122 -4.04 -2.95 13.29
CA LEU A 122 -3.33 -2.21 12.26
C LEU A 122 -4.02 -2.39 10.92
N TYR A 123 -4.29 -1.29 10.20
CA TYR A 123 -4.60 -1.29 8.78
C TYR A 123 -3.34 -0.90 8.01
N TYR A 124 -2.75 -1.88 7.32
CA TYR A 124 -1.49 -1.77 6.60
C TYR A 124 -1.74 -1.59 5.10
N PRO A 125 -1.39 -0.43 4.49
CA PRO A 125 -1.85 -0.10 3.15
C PRO A 125 -0.96 -0.59 2.00
N THR A 126 0.28 -1.03 2.30
CA THR A 126 1.28 -1.26 1.26
C THR A 126 1.20 -2.67 0.69
N PHE A 127 1.43 -2.81 -0.62
CA PHE A 127 1.76 -4.09 -1.23
C PHE A 127 2.97 -4.72 -0.52
N TYR A 128 3.01 -6.06 -0.48
CA TYR A 128 4.09 -6.73 0.24
C TYR A 128 4.32 -8.18 -0.26
N GLU A 129 5.36 -8.82 0.26
CA GLU A 129 5.83 -10.15 -0.15
C GLU A 129 4.90 -11.32 0.19
N GLY A 130 3.85 -11.08 0.96
CA GLY A 130 3.09 -12.18 1.56
C GLY A 130 3.85 -12.87 2.69
N LEU A 131 3.65 -14.19 2.85
CA LEU A 131 4.28 -15.05 3.86
C LEU A 131 4.05 -14.56 5.30
N GLU A 132 2.96 -13.86 5.52
CA GLU A 132 2.54 -13.35 6.83
C GLU A 132 1.02 -13.30 6.89
N GLN A 133 0.48 -13.60 8.05
CA GLN A 133 -0.90 -13.38 8.43
C GLN A 133 -0.98 -13.16 9.93
N SER A 134 -1.65 -12.09 10.35
CA SER A 134 -1.91 -11.82 11.75
C SER A 134 -3.37 -11.44 11.96
N LYS A 135 -3.96 -11.86 13.08
CA LYS A 135 -5.32 -11.41 13.44
C LYS A 135 -5.38 -9.91 13.73
N ASN A 136 -4.23 -9.30 14.03
CA ASN A 136 -4.10 -7.90 14.43
C ASN A 136 -3.78 -6.97 13.24
N VAL A 137 -3.72 -7.49 12.01
CA VAL A 137 -3.41 -6.70 10.81
C VAL A 137 -4.41 -6.97 9.70
N PHE A 138 -4.95 -5.89 9.12
CA PHE A 138 -5.62 -5.92 7.81
C PHE A 138 -4.68 -5.37 6.75
N TYR A 139 -4.47 -6.14 5.70
CA TYR A 139 -3.56 -5.84 4.60
C TYR A 139 -4.39 -5.28 3.45
N THR A 140 -4.39 -3.95 3.27
CA THR A 140 -5.18 -3.32 2.20
C THR A 140 -4.42 -3.14 0.89
N GLY A 141 -3.12 -3.42 0.87
CA GLY A 141 -2.30 -3.57 -0.34
C GLY A 141 -2.32 -4.99 -0.90
N GLN A 142 -1.74 -5.18 -2.08
CA GLN A 142 -1.60 -6.49 -2.72
C GLN A 142 -0.51 -7.34 -2.05
N GLU A 143 -0.66 -8.66 -2.13
CA GLU A 143 0.41 -9.59 -1.78
C GLU A 143 1.06 -10.20 -3.06
N ALA A 144 2.09 -11.04 -2.90
CA ALA A 144 2.93 -11.47 -4.02
C ALA A 144 2.18 -12.21 -5.14
N THR A 145 1.09 -12.96 -4.84
CA THR A 145 0.34 -13.67 -5.89
C THR A 145 -0.42 -12.70 -6.78
N GLN A 146 -0.89 -11.61 -6.20
CA GLN A 146 -1.64 -10.57 -6.90
C GLN A 146 -0.72 -9.60 -7.67
N GLN A 147 0.51 -9.38 -7.20
CA GLN A 147 1.43 -8.41 -7.80
C GLN A 147 2.61 -9.08 -8.52
N VAL A 148 3.48 -9.80 -7.82
CA VAL A 148 4.72 -10.37 -8.39
C VAL A 148 4.41 -11.43 -9.42
N LEU A 149 3.64 -12.47 -9.05
CA LEU A 149 3.39 -13.61 -9.94
C LEU A 149 2.55 -13.20 -11.14
N ALA A 150 1.52 -12.39 -10.93
CA ALA A 150 0.62 -11.92 -11.99
C ALA A 150 1.37 -11.08 -13.03
N SER A 151 2.21 -10.14 -12.59
CA SER A 151 2.95 -9.25 -13.49
C SER A 151 4.04 -9.97 -14.29
N LEU A 152 4.82 -10.83 -13.66
CA LEU A 152 5.86 -11.61 -14.35
C LEU A 152 5.25 -12.55 -15.38
N SER A 153 4.12 -13.20 -15.06
CA SER A 153 3.38 -14.04 -15.99
C SER A 153 2.89 -13.24 -17.22
N TRP A 154 2.40 -12.03 -17.00
CA TRP A 154 1.99 -11.15 -18.09
C TRP A 154 3.18 -10.76 -18.98
N PHE A 155 4.33 -10.40 -18.40
CA PHE A 155 5.53 -10.05 -19.18
C PHE A 155 6.05 -11.24 -20.00
N ALA A 156 6.10 -12.43 -19.42
CA ALA A 156 6.50 -13.65 -20.12
C ALA A 156 5.54 -13.94 -21.30
N LYS A 157 4.23 -13.80 -21.09
CA LYS A 157 3.21 -14.08 -22.09
C LYS A 157 3.15 -13.00 -23.18
N GLU A 158 2.97 -11.74 -22.80
CA GLU A 158 2.67 -10.65 -23.73
C GLU A 158 3.92 -10.00 -24.35
N LYS A 159 5.01 -9.93 -23.59
CA LYS A 159 6.29 -9.37 -24.04
C LYS A 159 7.28 -10.44 -24.50
N LYS A 160 6.93 -11.74 -24.37
CA LYS A 160 7.79 -12.88 -24.70
C LYS A 160 9.12 -12.87 -23.92
N ALA A 161 9.12 -12.24 -22.75
CA ALA A 161 10.30 -12.12 -21.90
C ALA A 161 10.77 -13.48 -21.38
N LYS A 162 12.08 -13.72 -21.46
CA LYS A 162 12.73 -14.96 -21.01
C LYS A 162 13.85 -14.71 -20.01
N THR A 163 14.51 -13.55 -20.10
CA THR A 163 15.64 -13.20 -19.23
C THR A 163 15.32 -11.99 -18.38
N PHE A 164 15.62 -12.08 -17.08
CA PHE A 164 15.26 -11.08 -16.08
C PHE A 164 16.48 -10.68 -15.27
N TYR A 165 16.60 -9.39 -14.98
CA TYR A 165 17.55 -8.87 -14.00
C TYR A 165 16.76 -8.32 -12.81
N LEU A 166 17.03 -8.83 -11.61
CA LEU A 166 16.34 -8.43 -10.39
C LEU A 166 17.16 -7.37 -9.66
N VAL A 167 16.52 -6.27 -9.25
CA VAL A 167 17.18 -5.22 -8.47
C VAL A 167 16.25 -4.69 -7.40
N GLY A 168 16.74 -4.60 -6.16
CA GLY A 168 15.93 -4.12 -5.05
C GLY A 168 16.67 -3.31 -4.01
N SER A 169 15.93 -2.68 -3.13
CA SER A 169 16.45 -2.13 -1.90
C SER A 169 16.84 -3.26 -0.94
N ASP A 170 17.88 -3.06 -0.13
CA ASP A 170 18.44 -4.10 0.73
C ASP A 170 17.69 -4.22 2.06
N TYR A 171 16.50 -4.80 2.02
CA TYR A 171 15.73 -5.19 3.23
C TYR A 171 14.77 -6.34 2.90
N ILE A 172 13.95 -6.76 3.87
CA ILE A 172 13.20 -8.01 3.79
C ILE A 172 12.25 -8.09 2.60
N TRP A 173 11.52 -7.01 2.25
CA TRP A 173 10.53 -7.06 1.17
C TRP A 173 11.14 -7.32 -0.19
N PRO A 174 12.15 -6.55 -0.70
CA PRO A 174 12.74 -6.83 -2.00
C PRO A 174 13.43 -8.20 -2.06
N ARG A 175 14.15 -8.57 -0.99
CA ARG A 175 14.84 -9.87 -0.96
C ARG A 175 13.86 -11.04 -1.02
N THR A 176 12.72 -10.94 -0.32
CA THR A 176 11.70 -11.99 -0.35
C THR A 176 10.92 -11.97 -1.66
N SER A 177 10.53 -10.80 -2.15
CA SER A 177 9.86 -10.64 -3.45
C SER A 177 10.71 -11.18 -4.60
N ASN A 178 12.01 -10.89 -4.61
CA ASN A 178 12.93 -11.39 -5.62
C ASN A 178 13.16 -12.90 -5.50
N LYS A 179 13.19 -13.47 -4.29
CA LYS A 179 13.20 -14.93 -4.10
C LYS A 179 11.95 -15.58 -4.70
N ILE A 180 10.78 -14.99 -4.49
CA ILE A 180 9.51 -15.43 -5.09
C ILE A 180 9.56 -15.28 -6.62
N ALA A 181 9.99 -14.10 -7.09
CA ALA A 181 10.13 -13.80 -8.52
C ALA A 181 11.06 -14.81 -9.22
N ARG A 182 12.26 -15.08 -8.66
CA ARG A 182 13.20 -16.06 -9.19
C ARG A 182 12.57 -17.43 -9.31
N LYS A 183 11.94 -17.95 -8.24
CA LYS A 183 11.25 -19.25 -8.28
C LYS A 183 10.19 -19.30 -9.38
N HIS A 184 9.43 -18.22 -9.55
CA HIS A 184 8.40 -18.14 -10.58
C HIS A 184 9.00 -18.11 -11.99
N ILE A 185 10.00 -17.27 -12.21
CA ILE A 185 10.70 -17.15 -13.50
C ILE A 185 11.30 -18.50 -13.91
N GLU A 186 12.05 -19.14 -13.02
CA GLU A 186 12.82 -20.35 -13.35
C GLU A 186 11.94 -21.60 -13.43
N ASN A 187 11.01 -21.79 -12.45
CA ASN A 187 10.27 -23.05 -12.33
C ASN A 187 8.91 -23.05 -13.05
N VAL A 188 8.29 -21.88 -13.25
CA VAL A 188 6.95 -21.77 -13.85
C VAL A 188 7.01 -21.17 -15.25
N LEU A 189 7.76 -20.08 -15.42
CA LEU A 189 7.85 -19.38 -16.71
C LEU A 189 8.96 -19.98 -17.60
N HIS A 190 9.81 -20.85 -17.05
CA HIS A 190 10.96 -21.42 -17.74
C HIS A 190 11.90 -20.37 -18.35
N GLY A 191 12.04 -19.24 -17.63
CA GLY A 191 12.96 -18.16 -17.93
C GLY A 191 14.26 -18.26 -17.13
N GLU A 192 15.10 -17.24 -17.24
CA GLU A 192 16.39 -17.16 -16.58
C GLU A 192 16.55 -15.83 -15.83
N VAL A 193 17.06 -15.86 -14.59
CA VAL A 193 17.52 -14.69 -13.87
C VAL A 193 19.00 -14.49 -14.12
N VAL A 194 19.35 -13.50 -14.97
CA VAL A 194 20.70 -13.23 -15.44
C VAL A 194 21.52 -12.35 -14.50
N GLY A 195 20.90 -11.79 -13.47
CA GLY A 195 21.56 -11.00 -12.43
C GLY A 195 20.59 -10.61 -11.31
N GLU A 196 21.17 -10.33 -10.15
CA GLU A 196 20.43 -9.90 -8.95
C GLU A 196 21.33 -9.04 -8.06
N ASP A 197 20.91 -7.82 -7.76
CA ASP A 197 21.66 -6.89 -6.92
C ASP A 197 20.73 -6.14 -5.95
N TYR A 198 21.27 -5.77 -4.78
CA TYR A 198 20.57 -5.03 -3.74
C TYR A 198 21.39 -3.84 -3.26
N TYR A 199 20.71 -2.75 -2.93
CA TYR A 199 21.32 -1.51 -2.47
C TYR A 199 20.64 -1.00 -1.19
N PRO A 200 21.40 -0.44 -0.24
CA PRO A 200 20.83 0.11 0.99
C PRO A 200 19.73 1.14 0.70
N LEU A 201 18.75 1.25 1.61
CA LEU A 201 17.78 2.35 1.58
C LEU A 201 18.50 3.70 1.60
N GLY A 202 18.06 4.62 0.75
CA GLY A 202 18.69 5.92 0.60
C GLY A 202 19.92 5.93 -0.31
N ASN A 203 20.30 4.79 -0.94
CA ASN A 203 21.38 4.76 -1.93
C ASN A 203 21.08 5.70 -3.09
N THR A 204 22.10 6.45 -3.53
CA THR A 204 22.03 7.38 -4.65
C THR A 204 22.98 7.04 -5.80
N GLU A 205 23.75 5.95 -5.68
CA GLU A 205 24.78 5.55 -6.65
C GLU A 205 24.45 4.23 -7.32
N PHE A 206 24.04 4.26 -8.59
CA PHE A 206 23.63 3.08 -9.37
C PHE A 206 24.46 2.83 -10.63
N GLY A 207 25.52 3.61 -10.88
CA GLY A 207 26.31 3.51 -12.10
C GLY A 207 26.89 2.12 -12.37
N SER A 208 27.44 1.45 -11.35
CA SER A 208 27.97 0.09 -11.46
C SER A 208 26.88 -0.92 -11.82
N LEU A 209 25.72 -0.84 -11.17
CA LEU A 209 24.54 -1.68 -11.47
C LEU A 209 24.10 -1.50 -12.92
N ILE A 210 23.94 -0.25 -13.36
CA ILE A 210 23.47 0.06 -14.72
C ILE A 210 24.43 -0.54 -15.77
N ASN A 211 25.74 -0.45 -15.52
CA ASN A 211 26.74 -1.06 -16.40
C ASN A 211 26.61 -2.60 -16.44
N LYS A 212 26.36 -3.25 -15.28
CA LYS A 212 26.09 -4.71 -15.24
C LYS A 212 24.84 -5.06 -16.04
N MET A 213 23.73 -4.35 -15.86
CA MET A 213 22.49 -4.59 -16.58
C MET A 213 22.67 -4.41 -18.10
N LYS A 214 23.37 -3.34 -18.53
CA LYS A 214 23.70 -3.13 -19.95
C LYS A 214 24.56 -4.23 -20.54
N PHE A 215 25.48 -4.79 -19.77
CA PHE A 215 26.32 -5.94 -20.18
C PHE A 215 25.51 -7.23 -20.28
N LYS A 216 24.63 -7.51 -19.31
CA LYS A 216 23.80 -8.72 -19.27
C LYS A 216 22.65 -8.72 -20.29
N LYS A 217 22.19 -7.55 -20.69
CA LYS A 217 21.11 -7.36 -21.68
C LYS A 217 19.85 -8.19 -21.38
N PRO A 218 19.26 -8.09 -20.18
CA PRO A 218 18.04 -8.81 -19.86
C PRO A 218 16.88 -8.35 -20.75
N ASP A 219 15.92 -9.24 -21.03
CA ASP A 219 14.66 -8.82 -21.65
C ASP A 219 13.92 -7.84 -20.76
N VAL A 220 13.90 -8.09 -19.44
CA VAL A 220 13.21 -7.27 -18.43
C VAL A 220 14.12 -6.98 -17.24
N ILE A 221 14.17 -5.71 -16.83
CA ILE A 221 14.63 -5.32 -15.49
C ILE A 221 13.42 -5.35 -14.56
N PHE A 222 13.44 -6.19 -13.53
CA PHE A 222 12.44 -6.24 -12.48
C PHE A 222 12.98 -5.46 -11.27
N ALA A 223 12.32 -4.34 -10.95
CA ALA A 223 12.82 -3.36 -9.99
C ALA A 223 11.87 -3.17 -8.80
N ASP A 224 12.37 -3.40 -7.60
CA ASP A 224 11.74 -3.15 -6.31
C ASP A 224 12.59 -2.25 -5.40
N VAL A 225 13.16 -1.23 -6.02
CA VAL A 225 13.81 -0.09 -5.33
C VAL A 225 12.73 0.83 -4.73
N VAL A 226 12.93 1.31 -3.50
CA VAL A 226 11.92 2.12 -2.78
C VAL A 226 12.44 3.47 -2.30
N GLY A 227 11.49 4.34 -1.95
CA GLY A 227 11.76 5.64 -1.34
C GLY A 227 12.57 6.57 -2.22
N GLY A 228 13.37 7.42 -1.60
CA GLY A 228 14.20 8.42 -2.28
C GLY A 228 15.24 7.85 -3.25
N SER A 229 15.65 6.58 -3.08
CA SER A 229 16.56 5.87 -4.00
C SER A 229 16.00 5.77 -5.41
N ASN A 230 14.68 5.71 -5.59
CA ASN A 230 14.02 5.69 -6.89
C ASN A 230 14.40 6.92 -7.75
N VAL A 231 14.51 8.08 -7.14
CA VAL A 231 14.84 9.34 -7.85
C VAL A 231 16.19 9.22 -8.53
N ALA A 232 17.22 8.77 -7.79
CA ALA A 232 18.56 8.59 -8.34
C ALA A 232 18.60 7.44 -9.36
N PHE A 233 17.94 6.32 -9.09
CA PHE A 233 17.94 5.14 -9.95
C PHE A 233 17.39 5.45 -11.35
N TYR A 234 16.19 6.01 -11.45
CA TYR A 234 15.56 6.28 -12.76
C TYR A 234 16.24 7.43 -13.51
N LYS A 235 16.73 8.46 -12.83
CA LYS A 235 17.52 9.53 -13.48
C LYS A 235 18.83 9.00 -14.07
N GLN A 236 19.53 8.11 -13.35
CA GLN A 236 20.77 7.50 -13.84
C GLN A 236 20.51 6.48 -14.96
N LEU A 237 19.42 5.71 -14.91
CA LEU A 237 19.00 4.85 -16.04
C LEU A 237 18.86 5.67 -17.33
N LYS A 238 18.10 6.76 -17.27
CA LYS A 238 17.91 7.65 -18.43
C LYS A 238 19.23 8.27 -18.92
N ALA A 239 20.05 8.78 -18.00
CA ALA A 239 21.35 9.35 -18.33
C ALA A 239 22.28 8.33 -19.02
N ALA A 240 22.18 7.06 -18.67
CA ALA A 240 22.91 5.95 -19.30
C ALA A 240 22.28 5.42 -20.59
N GLY A 241 21.19 6.03 -21.05
CA GLY A 241 20.47 5.64 -22.27
C GLY A 241 19.58 4.40 -22.11
N VAL A 242 19.26 4.00 -20.89
CA VAL A 242 18.30 2.94 -20.57
C VAL A 242 16.92 3.60 -20.43
N THR A 243 16.12 3.51 -21.47
CA THR A 243 14.84 4.21 -21.61
C THR A 243 13.74 3.23 -22.00
N GLY A 244 12.47 3.58 -21.75
CA GLY A 244 11.35 2.68 -21.96
C GLY A 244 11.06 2.27 -23.40
N ASP A 245 11.65 2.95 -24.39
CA ASP A 245 11.63 2.57 -25.80
C ASP A 245 12.71 1.54 -26.17
N LYS A 246 13.73 1.34 -25.32
CA LYS A 246 14.90 0.47 -25.58
C LYS A 246 14.98 -0.71 -24.64
N GLN A 247 14.43 -0.61 -23.43
CA GLN A 247 14.52 -1.61 -22.39
C GLN A 247 13.18 -1.80 -21.71
N LEU A 248 12.70 -3.03 -21.61
CA LEU A 248 11.57 -3.34 -20.76
C LEU A 248 12.00 -3.26 -19.29
N LEU A 249 11.26 -2.50 -18.50
CA LEU A 249 11.40 -2.46 -17.06
C LEU A 249 10.02 -2.58 -16.43
N LEU A 250 9.89 -3.49 -15.49
CA LEU A 250 8.74 -3.67 -14.62
C LEU A 250 9.14 -3.30 -13.21
N THR A 251 8.44 -2.37 -12.59
CA THR A 251 8.55 -2.12 -11.16
C THR A 251 7.28 -2.56 -10.43
N ILE A 252 7.45 -2.87 -9.15
CA ILE A 252 6.37 -3.13 -8.21
C ILE A 252 6.38 -2.15 -7.04
N SER A 253 7.03 -0.99 -7.20
CA SER A 253 7.26 0.01 -6.13
C SER A 253 7.20 1.47 -6.58
N VAL A 254 6.87 1.74 -7.84
CA VAL A 254 6.73 3.12 -8.34
C VAL A 254 5.30 3.41 -8.72
N THR A 255 4.75 4.44 -8.12
CA THR A 255 3.41 4.97 -8.35
C THR A 255 3.49 6.44 -8.74
N GLU A 256 2.35 7.11 -8.87
CA GLU A 256 2.29 8.55 -9.09
C GLU A 256 3.00 9.34 -7.98
N ASP A 257 3.01 8.83 -6.74
CA ASP A 257 3.69 9.48 -5.61
C ASP A 257 5.20 9.57 -5.83
N GLU A 258 5.85 8.47 -6.24
CA GLU A 258 7.27 8.44 -6.53
C GLU A 258 7.61 9.25 -7.79
N LEU A 259 6.71 9.28 -8.78
CA LEU A 259 6.90 10.03 -10.02
C LEU A 259 6.99 11.55 -9.80
N LEU A 260 6.46 12.08 -8.69
CA LEU A 260 6.67 13.49 -8.32
C LEU A 260 8.17 13.82 -8.14
N GLY A 261 8.93 12.91 -7.55
CA GLY A 261 10.37 13.10 -7.35
C GLY A 261 11.23 12.62 -8.53
N ILE A 262 10.84 11.52 -9.15
CA ILE A 262 11.54 10.93 -10.30
C ILE A 262 11.44 11.86 -11.52
N GLY A 263 10.26 12.41 -11.80
CA GLY A 263 9.88 13.06 -13.04
C GLY A 263 9.40 12.07 -14.09
N GLY A 264 8.22 12.31 -14.64
CA GLY A 264 7.60 11.41 -15.62
C GLY A 264 8.49 11.15 -16.84
N GLU A 265 9.28 12.14 -17.27
CA GLU A 265 10.23 12.03 -18.37
C GLU A 265 11.37 11.03 -18.11
N ASN A 266 11.66 10.70 -16.85
CA ASN A 266 12.69 9.73 -16.49
C ASN A 266 12.12 8.30 -16.39
N PHE A 267 10.80 8.18 -16.34
CA PHE A 267 10.11 6.91 -16.20
C PHE A 267 9.27 6.52 -17.43
N GLN A 268 9.08 7.45 -18.36
CA GLN A 268 8.25 7.26 -19.55
C GLN A 268 8.56 5.94 -20.28
N GLY A 269 7.51 5.15 -20.54
CA GLY A 269 7.61 3.88 -21.25
C GLY A 269 7.90 2.66 -20.39
N PHE A 270 8.40 2.83 -19.17
CA PHE A 270 8.52 1.74 -18.20
C PHE A 270 7.15 1.34 -17.62
N TYR A 271 7.07 0.19 -16.99
CA TYR A 271 5.83 -0.38 -16.49
C TYR A 271 5.83 -0.49 -14.97
N SER A 272 4.66 -0.28 -14.37
CA SER A 272 4.40 -0.53 -12.97
C SER A 272 3.23 -1.50 -12.81
N CYS A 273 3.31 -2.38 -11.81
CA CYS A 273 2.23 -3.31 -11.45
C CYS A 273 1.63 -2.93 -10.11
N MET A 274 0.35 -2.56 -10.13
CA MET A 274 -0.42 -2.07 -8.98
C MET A 274 -1.88 -2.55 -9.07
N LYS A 275 -2.68 -2.26 -8.06
CA LYS A 275 -4.14 -2.45 -8.09
C LYS A 275 -4.89 -1.17 -8.40
N TYR A 276 -4.21 -0.03 -8.33
CA TYR A 276 -4.78 1.28 -8.56
C TYR A 276 -3.79 2.18 -9.31
N PHE A 277 -4.33 2.98 -10.22
CA PHE A 277 -3.67 4.15 -10.81
C PHE A 277 -4.65 5.31 -10.79
N GLN A 278 -4.15 6.53 -10.56
CA GLN A 278 -4.98 7.74 -10.54
C GLN A 278 -5.81 7.93 -11.82
N SER A 279 -5.31 7.42 -12.93
CA SER A 279 -5.95 7.48 -14.23
C SER A 279 -7.15 6.54 -14.42
N LEU A 280 -7.53 5.74 -13.42
CA LEU A 280 -8.70 4.85 -13.52
C LEU A 280 -9.98 5.63 -13.81
N ASP A 281 -10.68 5.23 -14.87
CA ASP A 281 -11.92 5.87 -15.33
C ASP A 281 -13.16 5.21 -14.73
N ASN A 282 -13.46 5.54 -13.47
CA ASN A 282 -14.71 5.18 -12.81
C ASN A 282 -15.23 6.34 -11.93
N PRO A 283 -16.54 6.41 -11.65
CA PRO A 283 -17.13 7.55 -10.91
C PRO A 283 -16.57 7.71 -9.48
N ALA A 284 -16.31 6.60 -8.78
CA ALA A 284 -15.77 6.63 -7.42
C ALA A 284 -14.36 7.23 -7.39
N ASN A 285 -13.50 6.82 -8.33
CA ASN A 285 -12.16 7.39 -8.46
C ASN A 285 -12.19 8.88 -8.82
N LYS A 286 -13.01 9.28 -9.78
CA LYS A 286 -13.14 10.71 -10.15
C LYS A 286 -13.53 11.57 -8.95
N LYS A 287 -14.47 11.09 -8.13
CA LYS A 287 -14.89 11.77 -6.91
C LYS A 287 -13.77 11.83 -5.87
N PHE A 288 -13.04 10.73 -5.68
CA PHE A 288 -11.90 10.66 -4.76
C PHE A 288 -10.76 11.60 -5.19
N VAL A 289 -10.35 11.55 -6.46
CA VAL A 289 -9.31 12.44 -7.01
C VAL A 289 -9.70 13.92 -6.86
N ALA A 290 -10.95 14.27 -7.18
CA ALA A 290 -11.44 15.62 -7.02
C ALA A 290 -11.39 16.09 -5.55
N ALA A 291 -11.85 15.27 -4.61
CA ALA A 291 -11.83 15.57 -3.18
C ALA A 291 -10.39 15.70 -2.64
N PHE A 292 -9.49 14.82 -3.06
CA PHE A 292 -8.09 14.85 -2.65
C PHE A 292 -7.39 16.14 -3.15
N LYS A 293 -7.58 16.48 -4.43
CA LYS A 293 -7.00 17.70 -5.01
C LYS A 293 -7.63 18.98 -4.44
N ALA A 294 -8.91 18.98 -4.14
CA ALA A 294 -9.57 20.12 -3.48
C ALA A 294 -8.95 20.41 -2.10
N LYS A 295 -8.54 19.36 -1.36
CA LYS A 295 -7.95 19.51 -0.03
C LYS A 295 -6.45 19.80 -0.06
N TYR A 296 -5.71 19.19 -0.98
CA TYR A 296 -4.25 19.19 -0.97
C TYR A 296 -3.60 19.92 -2.16
N GLY A 297 -4.43 20.52 -3.04
CA GLY A 297 -3.99 21.29 -4.20
C GLY A 297 -4.00 20.48 -5.51
N ASN A 298 -4.13 21.18 -6.62
CA ASN A 298 -4.25 20.58 -7.95
C ASN A 298 -3.01 19.76 -8.38
N GLY A 299 -1.83 20.06 -7.84
CA GLY A 299 -0.60 19.32 -8.08
C GLY A 299 -0.47 18.04 -7.25
N ALA A 300 -1.39 17.78 -6.31
CA ALA A 300 -1.37 16.55 -5.54
C ALA A 300 -1.72 15.34 -6.43
N VAL A 301 -0.99 14.24 -6.24
CA VAL A 301 -1.19 12.98 -6.93
C VAL A 301 -1.59 11.89 -5.96
N ILE A 302 -2.08 10.78 -6.50
CA ILE A 302 -2.55 9.64 -5.71
C ILE A 302 -1.97 8.38 -6.33
N GLY A 303 -1.02 7.76 -5.63
CA GLY A 303 -0.51 6.44 -5.98
C GLY A 303 -1.33 5.31 -5.35
N ASP A 304 -0.96 4.09 -5.67
CA ASP A 304 -1.61 2.87 -5.20
C ASP A 304 -1.69 2.79 -3.67
N VAL A 305 -0.57 2.99 -2.96
CA VAL A 305 -0.53 2.90 -1.49
C VAL A 305 -1.32 4.04 -0.85
N THR A 306 -1.29 5.23 -1.44
CA THR A 306 -2.11 6.37 -1.01
C THR A 306 -3.60 6.03 -1.09
N GLN A 307 -4.04 5.40 -2.19
CA GLN A 307 -5.43 4.97 -2.33
C GLN A 307 -5.77 3.82 -1.36
N ALA A 308 -4.86 2.85 -1.18
CA ALA A 308 -5.06 1.76 -0.24
C ALA A 308 -5.16 2.24 1.23
N ALA A 309 -4.41 3.30 1.57
CA ALA A 309 -4.50 3.97 2.87
C ALA A 309 -5.88 4.62 3.08
N TYR A 310 -6.45 5.22 2.03
CA TYR A 310 -7.83 5.75 2.08
C TYR A 310 -8.87 4.67 2.43
N LEU A 311 -8.65 3.41 2.03
CA LEU A 311 -9.56 2.32 2.34
C LEU A 311 -9.59 1.97 3.84
N GLY A 312 -8.47 2.09 4.54
CA GLY A 312 -8.35 1.66 5.94
C GLY A 312 -9.43 2.23 6.85
N PRO A 313 -9.59 3.57 6.97
CA PRO A 313 -10.63 4.16 7.79
C PRO A 313 -12.06 3.77 7.37
N TRP A 314 -12.33 3.61 6.09
CA TRP A 314 -13.65 3.17 5.60
C TRP A 314 -13.95 1.73 5.98
N LEU A 315 -13.01 0.81 5.79
CA LEU A 315 -13.16 -0.59 6.18
C LEU A 315 -13.31 -0.73 7.70
N TRP A 316 -12.54 0.04 8.47
CA TRP A 316 -12.67 0.07 9.91
C TRP A 316 -14.05 0.60 10.35
N LYS A 317 -14.54 1.69 9.74
CA LYS A 317 -15.90 2.19 9.97
C LYS A 317 -16.94 1.10 9.74
N MET A 318 -16.90 0.44 8.59
CA MET A 318 -17.85 -0.62 8.23
C MET A 318 -17.80 -1.79 9.22
N ALA A 319 -16.60 -2.17 9.64
CA ALA A 319 -16.40 -3.25 10.61
C ALA A 319 -16.93 -2.89 12.01
N CYS A 320 -16.66 -1.67 12.50
CA CYS A 320 -17.18 -1.18 13.77
C CYS A 320 -18.71 -1.11 13.79
N GLU A 321 -19.32 -0.59 12.73
CA GLU A 321 -20.78 -0.51 12.59
C GLU A 321 -21.43 -1.88 12.54
N LYS A 322 -20.86 -2.82 11.79
CA LYS A 322 -21.32 -4.21 11.74
C LYS A 322 -21.15 -4.92 13.09
N ALA A 323 -20.07 -4.68 13.80
CA ALA A 323 -19.78 -5.24 15.12
C ALA A 323 -20.61 -4.57 16.23
N GLY A 324 -21.10 -3.33 16.02
CA GLY A 324 -21.66 -2.49 17.08
C GLY A 324 -20.64 -2.17 18.19
N SER A 325 -19.34 -2.13 17.86
CA SER A 325 -18.26 -2.05 18.86
C SER A 325 -16.97 -1.50 18.26
N PHE A 326 -16.11 -0.95 19.15
CA PHE A 326 -14.72 -0.62 18.85
C PHE A 326 -13.73 -1.66 19.41
N ASP A 327 -14.21 -2.68 20.11
CA ASP A 327 -13.37 -3.76 20.65
C ASP A 327 -12.71 -4.54 19.50
N VAL A 328 -11.38 -4.67 19.54
CA VAL A 328 -10.59 -5.24 18.44
C VAL A 328 -11.08 -6.60 17.99
N ASP A 329 -11.33 -7.54 18.91
CA ASP A 329 -11.76 -8.90 18.57
C ASP A 329 -13.12 -8.93 17.85
N LYS A 330 -14.04 -8.03 18.23
CA LYS A 330 -15.36 -7.90 17.59
C LYS A 330 -15.23 -7.28 16.21
N VAL A 331 -14.40 -6.25 16.07
CA VAL A 331 -14.11 -5.59 14.77
C VAL A 331 -13.45 -6.58 13.82
N VAL A 332 -12.45 -7.32 14.29
CA VAL A 332 -11.77 -8.37 13.52
C VAL A 332 -12.76 -9.43 13.05
N ALA A 333 -13.60 -9.95 13.94
CA ALA A 333 -14.60 -10.97 13.60
C ALA A 333 -15.67 -10.48 12.61
N ALA A 334 -15.99 -9.17 12.63
CA ALA A 334 -16.98 -8.58 11.72
C ALA A 334 -16.41 -8.25 10.32
N SER A 335 -15.10 -8.15 10.18
CA SER A 335 -14.44 -7.66 8.96
C SER A 335 -14.52 -8.59 7.76
N PRO A 336 -14.34 -9.93 7.87
CA PRO A 336 -14.43 -10.81 6.72
C PRO A 336 -15.76 -10.72 5.99
N GLY A 337 -15.68 -10.67 4.65
CA GLY A 337 -16.85 -10.53 3.80
C GLY A 337 -17.41 -9.11 3.67
N LEU A 338 -16.80 -8.09 4.30
CA LEU A 338 -17.15 -6.70 4.03
C LEU A 338 -16.83 -6.36 2.58
N GLU A 339 -17.74 -5.63 1.94
CA GLU A 339 -17.62 -5.18 0.55
C GLU A 339 -17.67 -3.66 0.50
N PHE A 340 -16.64 -3.03 -0.07
CA PHE A 340 -16.64 -1.61 -0.38
C PHE A 340 -16.78 -1.44 -1.90
N LYS A 341 -18.04 -1.29 -2.35
CA LYS A 341 -18.40 -1.28 -3.77
C LYS A 341 -17.97 0.00 -4.49
N ASP A 342 -17.95 1.12 -3.79
CA ASP A 342 -17.59 2.44 -4.30
C ASP A 342 -16.15 2.84 -3.92
N ALA A 343 -15.25 1.87 -3.81
CA ALA A 343 -13.83 2.15 -3.61
C ALA A 343 -13.22 2.75 -4.89
N PRO A 344 -12.23 3.67 -4.78
CA PRO A 344 -11.61 4.28 -5.96
C PRO A 344 -10.99 3.28 -6.94
N GLU A 345 -10.45 2.17 -6.45
CA GLU A 345 -9.93 1.06 -7.29
C GLU A 345 -11.04 0.22 -7.93
N GLY A 346 -12.29 0.39 -7.50
CA GLY A 346 -13.43 -0.42 -7.90
C GLY A 346 -13.93 -1.30 -6.75
N TYR A 347 -14.30 -2.55 -7.06
CA TYR A 347 -14.83 -3.48 -6.05
C TYR A 347 -13.73 -3.97 -5.10
N VAL A 348 -13.96 -3.79 -3.80
CA VAL A 348 -13.10 -4.28 -2.72
C VAL A 348 -13.88 -5.23 -1.82
N LYS A 349 -13.30 -6.38 -1.49
CA LYS A 349 -13.86 -7.35 -0.54
C LYS A 349 -12.79 -7.84 0.41
N VAL A 350 -13.10 -7.86 1.71
CA VAL A 350 -12.21 -8.38 2.75
C VAL A 350 -12.28 -9.91 2.78
N HIS A 351 -11.14 -10.56 2.63
CA HIS A 351 -11.00 -12.00 2.73
C HIS A 351 -10.83 -12.45 4.19
N GLN A 352 -11.08 -13.75 4.47
CA GLN A 352 -10.94 -14.32 5.82
C GLN A 352 -9.49 -14.27 6.36
N ASN A 353 -8.50 -14.23 5.47
CA ASN A 353 -7.08 -14.07 5.84
C ASN A 353 -6.66 -12.62 6.04
N HIS A 354 -7.60 -11.69 6.15
CA HIS A 354 -7.41 -10.25 6.36
C HIS A 354 -6.76 -9.47 5.20
N HIS A 355 -6.67 -10.07 4.04
CA HIS A 355 -6.27 -9.42 2.79
C HIS A 355 -7.49 -9.02 1.96
N LEU A 356 -7.28 -8.31 0.87
CA LEU A 356 -8.34 -7.92 -0.05
C LEU A 356 -8.30 -8.74 -1.34
N TRP A 357 -9.47 -9.13 -1.83
CA TRP A 357 -9.61 -9.49 -3.24
C TRP A 357 -9.21 -8.29 -4.10
N SER A 358 -8.43 -8.49 -5.13
CA SER A 358 -7.87 -7.40 -5.93
C SER A 358 -7.75 -7.76 -7.40
N ASN A 359 -8.01 -6.77 -8.28
CA ASN A 359 -7.52 -6.83 -9.66
C ASN A 359 -6.04 -6.44 -9.68
N THR A 360 -5.29 -6.98 -10.63
CA THR A 360 -3.94 -6.55 -10.92
C THR A 360 -3.96 -5.70 -12.19
N LEU A 361 -3.37 -4.53 -12.11
CA LEU A 361 -3.22 -3.61 -13.23
C LEU A 361 -1.74 -3.52 -13.62
N ILE A 362 -1.48 -3.40 -14.91
CA ILE A 362 -0.17 -2.99 -15.41
C ILE A 362 -0.36 -1.64 -16.08
N GLY A 363 0.35 -0.63 -15.58
CA GLY A 363 0.37 0.72 -16.09
C GLY A 363 1.70 1.02 -16.76
N GLN A 364 1.65 1.68 -17.92
CA GLN A 364 2.83 2.22 -18.58
C GLN A 364 2.96 3.70 -18.25
N GLY A 365 4.12 4.08 -17.69
CA GLY A 365 4.41 5.45 -17.31
C GLY A 365 4.38 6.41 -18.51
N GLN A 366 3.78 7.57 -18.28
CA GLN A 366 3.64 8.65 -19.23
C GLN A 366 4.55 9.83 -18.83
N ARG A 367 4.82 10.70 -19.79
CA ARG A 367 5.70 11.87 -19.57
C ARG A 367 5.16 12.85 -18.53
N ASP A 368 3.86 12.90 -18.35
CA ASP A 368 3.17 13.77 -17.40
C ASP A 368 3.14 13.21 -15.96
N GLY A 369 3.81 12.06 -15.72
CA GLY A 369 3.82 11.40 -14.42
C GLY A 369 2.58 10.60 -14.10
N GLN A 370 1.71 10.36 -15.06
CA GLN A 370 0.55 9.48 -14.94
C GLN A 370 0.84 8.11 -15.57
N PHE A 371 -0.07 7.16 -15.37
CA PHE A 371 0.02 5.84 -15.98
C PHE A 371 -1.13 5.58 -16.94
N LYS A 372 -0.79 5.00 -18.11
CA LYS A 372 -1.76 4.41 -19.01
C LYS A 372 -1.93 2.93 -18.63
N VAL A 373 -3.11 2.54 -18.19
CA VAL A 373 -3.41 1.13 -17.89
C VAL A 373 -3.42 0.35 -19.21
N VAL A 374 -2.56 -0.65 -19.31
CA VAL A 374 -2.41 -1.51 -20.51
C VAL A 374 -2.92 -2.93 -20.27
N TYR A 375 -3.12 -3.32 -19.02
CA TYR A 375 -3.68 -4.61 -18.63
C TYR A 375 -4.45 -4.50 -17.32
N LYS A 376 -5.53 -5.27 -17.22
CA LYS A 376 -6.30 -5.51 -16.01
C LYS A 376 -6.66 -6.99 -15.94
N SER A 377 -6.34 -7.63 -14.83
CA SER A 377 -6.73 -9.02 -14.56
C SER A 377 -8.20 -9.12 -14.13
N ASP A 378 -8.72 -10.35 -14.10
CA ASP A 378 -9.87 -10.67 -13.26
C ASP A 378 -9.55 -10.44 -11.78
N LEU A 379 -10.58 -10.52 -10.92
CA LEU A 379 -10.41 -10.42 -9.48
C LEU A 379 -9.63 -11.63 -8.95
N ILE A 380 -8.51 -11.37 -8.28
CA ILE A 380 -7.62 -12.40 -7.74
C ILE A 380 -7.88 -12.56 -6.23
N GLU A 381 -8.15 -13.80 -5.83
CA GLU A 381 -8.23 -14.18 -4.42
C GLU A 381 -6.86 -14.07 -3.76
N PRO A 382 -6.76 -13.39 -2.59
CA PRO A 382 -5.47 -13.26 -1.92
C PRO A 382 -4.99 -14.59 -1.33
N ASN A 383 -3.75 -14.95 -1.61
CA ASN A 383 -3.10 -16.14 -1.07
C ASN A 383 -1.69 -15.77 -0.55
N PRO A 384 -1.58 -15.33 0.73
CA PRO A 384 -0.29 -14.93 1.27
C PRO A 384 0.71 -16.09 1.43
N PHE A 385 0.27 -17.34 1.37
CA PHE A 385 1.14 -18.54 1.49
C PHE A 385 1.04 -19.45 0.25
N PRO A 386 1.40 -18.97 -0.94
CA PRO A 386 1.30 -19.78 -2.15
C PRO A 386 2.25 -20.98 -2.07
N LYS A 387 1.72 -22.14 -2.44
CA LYS A 387 2.49 -23.40 -2.41
C LYS A 387 3.70 -23.32 -3.35
N GLY A 388 4.87 -23.69 -2.83
CA GLY A 388 6.12 -23.70 -3.58
C GLY A 388 6.93 -22.41 -3.54
N TYR A 389 6.41 -21.35 -2.89
CA TYR A 389 7.10 -20.06 -2.79
C TYR A 389 7.60 -19.70 -1.38
N GLN A 390 7.32 -20.54 -0.42
CA GLN A 390 7.80 -20.39 0.96
C GLN A 390 9.31 -20.61 1.12
#